data_cde48d6645b2e23b70be548110f99ccf
#
_entry.id   cde48d6645b2e23b70be548110f99ccf
#
_cell.length_a   1.000
_cell.length_b   1.000
_cell.length_c   1.000
_cell.angle_alpha   90.00
_cell.angle_beta   90.00
_cell.angle_gamma   90.00
#
_symmetry.space_group_name_H-M   'P 1'
#
loop_
_entity.id
_entity.type
_entity.pdbx_description
1 polymer ?
#
loop_
_entity_poly.entity_id
_entity_poly.type
_entity_poly.pdbx_seq_one_letter_code
_entity_poly.pdbx_strand_id
1 'polypeptide(L)'
;GTRLEKAAAFFAQAEQLATAGQWDPLYDLLTPYVLGMEEAPGLKGMKKRLGGDHKAEIKTRSDEAAALFEQMTQLICCSEAEAETDRQITLPRLRALFAAVRDFDARFSAKKKERKLLEFSDFEHLALRLLRTPEGKPTPLCENIRQDYAAVMVDEYQDTNALQDALYRCLAAPAGDNLFLVGDLKQSIYRFRQADPSIFREKLDSWPALPGGAARPRPAESTPGTDAMLALDANFRSAPQVVEG
;
A
#
# COMPACT_ATOMS: atom_id res chain seq x y z
N GLY A 1 -12.62 -32.31 27.24
CA GLY A 1 -12.79 -31.10 26.42
C GLY A 1 -12.63 -31.41 24.95
N THR A 2 -13.48 -30.81 24.13
CA THR A 2 -13.40 -30.91 22.68
C THR A 2 -12.15 -30.12 22.16
N ARG A 3 -11.66 -30.43 20.96
CA ARG A 3 -10.59 -29.64 20.34
C ARG A 3 -10.94 -28.15 20.24
N LEU A 4 -12.21 -27.84 20.08
CA LEU A 4 -12.73 -26.46 20.02
C LEU A 4 -12.58 -25.74 21.37
N GLU A 5 -12.87 -26.39 22.47
CA GLU A 5 -12.71 -25.81 23.81
C GLU A 5 -11.24 -25.53 24.12
N LYS A 6 -10.35 -26.43 23.71
CA LYS A 6 -8.90 -26.21 23.84
C LYS A 6 -8.40 -25.01 23.02
N ALA A 7 -8.87 -24.90 21.76
CA ALA A 7 -8.53 -23.76 20.93
C ALA A 7 -9.08 -22.45 21.50
N ALA A 8 -10.33 -22.42 21.93
CA ALA A 8 -10.93 -21.26 22.56
C ALA A 8 -10.18 -20.84 23.84
N ALA A 9 -9.81 -21.79 24.69
CA ALA A 9 -9.03 -21.52 25.89
C ALA A 9 -7.63 -20.96 25.56
N PHE A 10 -6.97 -21.50 24.53
CA PHE A 10 -5.67 -21.00 24.06
C PHE A 10 -5.74 -19.55 23.59
N PHE A 11 -6.69 -19.22 22.71
CA PHE A 11 -6.82 -17.86 22.20
C PHE A 11 -7.26 -16.88 23.30
N ALA A 12 -8.14 -17.28 24.22
CA ALA A 12 -8.52 -16.46 25.36
C ALA A 12 -7.32 -16.16 26.29
N GLN A 13 -6.47 -17.16 26.53
CA GLN A 13 -5.24 -16.98 27.31
C GLN A 13 -4.25 -16.07 26.57
N ALA A 14 -4.03 -16.24 25.27
CA ALA A 14 -3.17 -15.41 24.47
C ALA A 14 -3.64 -13.93 24.46
N GLU A 15 -4.95 -13.71 24.31
CA GLU A 15 -5.55 -12.37 24.38
C GLU A 15 -5.36 -11.72 25.74
N GLN A 16 -5.56 -12.48 26.83
CA GLN A 16 -5.34 -11.99 28.19
C GLN A 16 -3.90 -11.57 28.40
N LEU A 17 -2.93 -12.39 27.99
CA LEU A 17 -1.50 -12.10 28.12
C LEU A 17 -1.08 -10.90 27.28
N ALA A 18 -1.56 -10.82 26.05
CA ALA A 18 -1.29 -9.69 25.15
C ALA A 18 -1.87 -8.37 25.71
N THR A 19 -3.12 -8.39 26.20
CA THR A 19 -3.78 -7.22 26.79
C THR A 19 -3.06 -6.76 28.07
N ALA A 20 -2.52 -7.70 28.85
CA ALA A 20 -1.75 -7.40 30.05
C ALA A 20 -0.30 -6.98 29.75
N GLY A 21 0.15 -6.98 28.49
CA GLY A 21 1.51 -6.67 28.09
C GLY A 21 2.55 -7.69 28.58
N GLN A 22 2.14 -8.92 28.85
CA GLN A 22 3.00 -9.99 29.36
C GLN A 22 3.69 -10.74 28.22
N TRP A 23 4.82 -10.19 27.73
CA TRP A 23 5.52 -10.71 26.57
C TRP A 23 6.07 -12.13 26.76
N ASP A 24 6.89 -12.36 27.79
CA ASP A 24 7.51 -13.67 28.01
C ASP A 24 6.51 -14.79 28.26
N PRO A 25 5.46 -14.65 29.10
CA PRO A 25 4.39 -15.65 29.20
C PRO A 25 3.66 -15.92 27.89
N LEU A 26 3.51 -14.89 27.03
CA LEU A 26 2.91 -15.08 25.71
C LEU A 26 3.86 -15.79 24.74
N TYR A 27 5.14 -15.48 24.79
CA TYR A 27 6.19 -16.17 24.05
C TYR A 27 6.27 -17.65 24.45
N ASP A 28 6.28 -17.95 25.75
CA ASP A 28 6.28 -19.34 26.28
C ASP A 28 5.05 -20.13 25.83
N LEU A 29 3.87 -19.49 25.80
CA LEU A 29 2.65 -20.08 25.29
C LEU A 29 2.73 -20.45 23.80
N LEU A 30 3.46 -19.66 23.01
CA LEU A 30 3.59 -19.84 21.55
C LEU A 30 4.79 -20.70 21.16
N THR A 31 5.82 -20.79 21.99
CA THR A 31 7.08 -21.47 21.70
C THR A 31 6.93 -22.90 21.19
N PRO A 32 6.07 -23.78 21.77
CA PRO A 32 5.91 -25.14 21.26
C PRO A 32 5.45 -25.21 19.80
N TYR A 33 4.71 -24.21 19.36
CA TYR A 33 4.16 -24.10 18.00
C TYR A 33 5.18 -23.49 17.04
N VAL A 34 5.93 -22.49 17.47
CA VAL A 34 7.04 -21.86 16.71
C VAL A 34 8.11 -22.89 16.39
N LEU A 35 8.44 -23.73 17.37
CA LEU A 35 9.42 -24.82 17.21
C LEU A 35 8.87 -26.06 16.49
N GLY A 36 7.59 -26.06 16.09
CA GLY A 36 6.97 -27.20 15.43
C GLY A 36 6.77 -28.42 16.31
N MET A 37 6.86 -28.27 17.62
CA MET A 37 6.67 -29.34 18.62
C MET A 37 5.19 -29.71 18.79
N GLU A 38 4.31 -28.73 18.57
CA GLU A 38 2.86 -28.91 18.64
C GLU A 38 2.14 -28.40 17.39
N GLU A 39 1.02 -29.02 17.06
CA GLU A 39 0.14 -28.53 15.99
C GLU A 39 -0.76 -27.41 16.52
N ALA A 40 -0.98 -26.38 15.69
CA ALA A 40 -1.85 -25.26 16.01
C ALA A 40 -3.18 -25.70 16.65
N PRO A 41 -3.60 -25.09 17.77
CA PRO A 41 -4.70 -25.59 18.57
C PRO A 41 -6.01 -25.61 17.78
N GLY A 42 -6.57 -26.80 17.61
CA GLY A 42 -7.95 -27.02 17.19
C GLY A 42 -8.33 -26.72 15.73
N LEU A 43 -7.41 -26.18 14.92
CA LEU A 43 -7.71 -25.69 13.56
C LEU A 43 -7.68 -26.80 12.49
N LYS A 44 -6.90 -27.87 12.67
CA LYS A 44 -6.88 -29.02 11.76
C LYS A 44 -7.93 -30.06 12.12
N GLY A 45 -8.76 -30.47 11.15
CA GLY A 45 -9.71 -31.57 11.28
C GLY A 45 -11.17 -31.19 11.57
N MET A 46 -11.50 -29.93 11.80
CA MET A 46 -12.90 -29.47 11.96
C MET A 46 -13.72 -29.64 10.68
N LYS A 47 -13.11 -29.65 9.52
CA LYS A 47 -13.77 -29.78 8.21
C LYS A 47 -14.54 -31.10 8.00
N LYS A 48 -14.20 -32.15 8.73
CA LYS A 48 -14.78 -33.52 8.52
C LYS A 48 -16.04 -33.85 9.30
N ARG A 49 -16.37 -33.08 10.35
CA ARG A 49 -17.45 -33.43 11.32
C ARG A 49 -18.72 -32.60 11.24
N LEU A 50 -18.69 -31.45 10.56
CA LEU A 50 -19.83 -30.55 10.49
C LEU A 50 -20.40 -30.56 9.07
N GLY A 51 -21.52 -31.28 8.91
CA GLY A 51 -22.35 -31.25 7.70
C GLY A 51 -23.40 -30.15 7.83
N GLY A 52 -23.79 -29.51 6.70
CA GLY A 52 -24.89 -28.56 6.63
C GLY A 52 -24.49 -27.18 6.10
N ASP A 53 -25.43 -26.26 6.13
CA ASP A 53 -25.35 -24.91 5.50
C ASP A 53 -24.24 -24.00 6.06
N HIS A 54 -23.69 -24.32 7.24
CA HIS A 54 -22.64 -23.55 7.90
C HIS A 54 -21.21 -23.95 7.52
N LYS A 55 -21.01 -24.90 6.60
CA LYS A 55 -19.68 -25.42 6.26
C LYS A 55 -18.75 -24.36 5.66
N ALA A 56 -19.29 -23.44 4.88
CA ALA A 56 -18.53 -22.35 4.27
C ALA A 56 -18.07 -21.34 5.32
N GLU A 57 -18.96 -20.93 6.21
CA GLU A 57 -18.67 -19.98 7.29
C GLU A 57 -17.63 -20.52 8.27
N ILE A 58 -17.77 -21.79 8.68
CA ILE A 58 -16.83 -22.45 9.56
C ILE A 58 -15.45 -22.57 8.90
N LYS A 59 -15.40 -22.79 7.58
CA LYS A 59 -14.14 -22.81 6.83
C LYS A 59 -13.47 -21.43 6.88
N THR A 60 -14.22 -20.36 6.57
CA THR A 60 -13.69 -18.99 6.57
C THR A 60 -13.14 -18.63 7.95
N ARG A 61 -13.91 -18.86 9.02
CA ARG A 61 -13.47 -18.60 10.41
C ARG A 61 -12.23 -19.41 10.80
N SER A 62 -12.15 -20.67 10.37
CA SER A 62 -10.96 -21.51 10.60
C SER A 62 -9.73 -21.02 9.86
N ASP A 63 -9.90 -20.53 8.63
CA ASP A 63 -8.80 -20.01 7.81
C ASP A 63 -8.33 -18.65 8.38
N GLU A 64 -9.24 -17.77 8.84
CA GLU A 64 -8.94 -16.52 9.55
C GLU A 64 -8.16 -16.78 10.85
N ALA A 65 -8.61 -17.73 11.67
CA ALA A 65 -7.94 -18.08 12.91
C ALA A 65 -6.53 -18.67 12.66
N ALA A 66 -6.36 -19.46 11.59
CA ALA A 66 -5.04 -19.98 11.21
C ALA A 66 -4.09 -18.86 10.77
N ALA A 67 -4.58 -17.89 9.99
CA ALA A 67 -3.79 -16.73 9.57
C ALA A 67 -3.37 -15.85 10.75
N LEU A 68 -4.28 -15.59 11.69
CA LEU A 68 -3.97 -14.85 12.93
C LEU A 68 -2.93 -15.59 13.78
N PHE A 69 -3.06 -16.90 13.93
CA PHE A 69 -2.09 -17.69 14.67
C PHE A 69 -0.71 -17.64 14.03
N GLU A 70 -0.61 -17.73 12.72
CA GLU A 70 0.65 -17.61 11.99
C GLU A 70 1.27 -16.21 12.19
N GLN A 71 0.47 -15.15 12.12
CA GLN A 71 0.93 -13.80 12.40
C GLN A 71 1.44 -13.64 13.85
N MET A 72 0.73 -14.19 14.83
CA MET A 72 1.17 -14.18 16.23
C MET A 72 2.53 -14.85 16.42
N THR A 73 2.73 -16.03 15.82
CA THR A 73 4.01 -16.77 15.92
C THR A 73 5.16 -16.07 15.20
N GLN A 74 4.88 -15.30 14.15
CA GLN A 74 5.90 -14.49 13.47
C GLN A 74 6.28 -13.23 14.26
N LEU A 75 5.31 -12.60 14.96
CA LEU A 75 5.54 -11.39 15.74
C LEU A 75 6.23 -11.69 17.07
N ILE A 76 5.86 -12.80 17.72
CA ILE A 76 6.34 -13.18 19.06
C ILE A 76 7.25 -14.40 18.91
N CYS A 77 8.43 -14.16 18.32
CA CYS A 77 9.41 -15.21 17.98
C CYS A 77 10.60 -15.30 18.91
N CYS A 78 10.71 -14.41 19.91
CA CYS A 78 11.80 -14.39 20.89
C CYS A 78 11.32 -13.88 22.26
N SER A 79 12.06 -14.20 23.33
CA SER A 79 11.84 -13.65 24.66
C SER A 79 12.19 -12.15 24.74
N GLU A 80 11.73 -11.46 25.77
CA GLU A 80 12.04 -10.04 26.00
C GLU A 80 13.55 -9.83 26.17
N ALA A 81 14.25 -10.74 26.84
CA ALA A 81 15.70 -10.67 27.02
C ALA A 81 16.48 -10.82 25.72
N GLU A 82 16.04 -11.73 24.83
CA GLU A 82 16.64 -11.90 23.50
C GLU A 82 16.36 -10.69 22.61
N ALA A 83 15.13 -10.18 22.62
CA ALA A 83 14.74 -8.97 21.89
C ALA A 83 15.57 -7.75 22.34
N GLU A 84 15.80 -7.58 23.65
CA GLU A 84 16.63 -6.50 24.18
C GLU A 84 18.11 -6.68 23.78
N THR A 85 18.62 -7.90 23.78
CA THR A 85 19.99 -8.20 23.32
C THR A 85 20.14 -7.84 21.84
N ASP A 86 19.21 -8.28 21.01
CA ASP A 86 19.18 -7.96 19.57
C ASP A 86 19.07 -6.45 19.33
N ARG A 87 18.26 -5.77 20.13
CA ARG A 87 18.10 -4.31 20.09
C ARG A 87 19.41 -3.60 20.40
N GLN A 88 20.12 -4.03 21.45
CA GLN A 88 21.41 -3.45 21.84
C GLN A 88 22.49 -3.64 20.76
N ILE A 89 22.46 -4.77 20.07
CA ILE A 89 23.39 -5.07 18.98
C ILE A 89 23.02 -4.32 17.70
N THR A 90 21.75 -4.28 17.36
CA THR A 90 21.25 -3.79 16.06
C THR A 90 21.10 -2.27 16.03
N LEU A 91 20.59 -1.67 17.12
CA LEU A 91 20.28 -0.24 17.16
C LEU A 91 21.49 0.69 16.93
N PRO A 92 22.68 0.44 17.52
CA PRO A 92 23.85 1.25 17.22
C PRO A 92 24.28 1.18 15.75
N ARG A 93 24.17 -0.01 15.13
CA ARG A 93 24.51 -0.22 13.72
C ARG A 93 23.54 0.52 12.81
N LEU A 94 22.24 0.43 13.08
CA LEU A 94 21.22 1.19 12.35
C LEU A 94 21.41 2.69 12.51
N ARG A 95 21.70 3.17 13.72
CA ARG A 95 22.00 4.60 13.96
C ARG A 95 23.21 5.07 13.18
N ALA A 96 24.28 4.26 13.13
CA ALA A 96 25.46 4.57 12.34
C ALA A 96 25.16 4.60 10.84
N LEU A 97 24.36 3.63 10.34
CA LEU A 97 23.92 3.60 8.94
C LEU A 97 23.11 4.85 8.59
N PHE A 98 22.11 5.20 9.41
CA PHE A 98 21.31 6.40 9.16
C PHE A 98 22.12 7.69 9.28
N ALA A 99 23.12 7.74 10.16
CA ALA A 99 24.03 8.87 10.24
C ALA A 99 24.88 8.99 8.97
N ALA A 100 25.40 7.88 8.46
CA ALA A 100 26.18 7.86 7.21
C ALA A 100 25.33 8.27 6.01
N VAL A 101 24.06 7.78 5.90
CA VAL A 101 23.14 8.17 4.84
C VAL A 101 22.85 9.68 4.90
N ARG A 102 22.60 10.24 6.07
CA ARG A 102 22.37 11.69 6.22
C ARG A 102 23.60 12.53 5.90
N ASP A 103 24.78 12.10 6.29
CA ASP A 103 26.03 12.79 5.96
C ASP A 103 26.29 12.76 4.45
N PHE A 104 26.08 11.60 3.82
CA PHE A 104 26.17 11.47 2.37
C PHE A 104 25.19 12.42 1.66
N ASP A 105 23.92 12.42 2.04
CA ASP A 105 22.89 13.28 1.43
C ASP A 105 23.24 14.77 1.57
N ALA A 106 23.68 15.17 2.77
CA ALA A 106 24.11 16.55 3.00
C ALA A 106 25.30 16.96 2.14
N ARG A 107 26.33 16.11 2.04
CA ARG A 107 27.51 16.37 1.20
C ARG A 107 27.18 16.35 -0.28
N PHE A 108 26.35 15.41 -0.71
CA PHE A 108 25.91 15.28 -2.09
C PHE A 108 25.08 16.49 -2.53
N SER A 109 24.13 16.91 -1.71
CA SER A 109 23.32 18.11 -1.94
C SER A 109 24.18 19.39 -1.98
N ALA A 110 25.13 19.52 -1.06
CA ALA A 110 26.08 20.64 -1.06
C ALA A 110 26.93 20.67 -2.34
N LYS A 111 27.38 19.48 -2.81
CA LYS A 111 28.19 19.38 -4.03
C LYS A 111 27.39 19.68 -5.30
N LYS A 112 26.13 19.24 -5.36
CA LYS A 112 25.21 19.63 -6.45
C LYS A 112 25.02 21.14 -6.49
N LYS A 113 24.79 21.76 -5.33
CA LYS A 113 24.61 23.22 -5.22
C LYS A 113 25.87 24.00 -5.65
N GLU A 114 27.06 23.57 -5.20
CA GLU A 114 28.33 24.15 -5.60
C GLU A 114 28.51 24.10 -7.13
N ARG A 115 28.19 22.99 -7.75
CA ARG A 115 28.30 22.76 -9.19
C ARG A 115 27.13 23.31 -10.00
N LYS A 116 26.08 23.82 -9.35
CA LYS A 116 24.83 24.28 -9.98
C LYS A 116 24.18 23.19 -10.83
N LEU A 117 24.18 21.96 -10.34
CA LEU A 117 23.60 20.79 -10.98
C LEU A 117 22.32 20.37 -10.24
N LEU A 118 21.34 19.90 -11.01
CA LEU A 118 20.10 19.28 -10.51
C LEU A 118 19.92 17.92 -11.22
N GLU A 119 19.47 16.95 -10.48
CA GLU A 119 18.96 15.67 -11.01
C GLU A 119 17.47 15.78 -11.31
N PHE A 120 16.92 14.86 -12.09
CA PHE A 120 15.48 14.86 -12.40
C PHE A 120 14.61 14.79 -11.14
N SER A 121 15.02 13.98 -10.16
CA SER A 121 14.32 13.89 -8.87
C SER A 121 14.35 15.20 -8.07
N ASP A 122 15.40 16.01 -8.22
CA ASP A 122 15.45 17.32 -7.55
C ASP A 122 14.35 18.25 -8.05
N PHE A 123 13.99 18.20 -9.35
CA PHE A 123 12.90 19.03 -9.90
C PHE A 123 11.57 18.68 -9.25
N GLU A 124 11.27 17.38 -9.12
CA GLU A 124 10.03 16.90 -8.48
C GLU A 124 9.96 17.34 -7.01
N HIS A 125 11.05 17.13 -6.26
CA HIS A 125 11.13 17.54 -4.85
C HIS A 125 11.06 19.05 -4.65
N LEU A 126 11.75 19.83 -5.47
CA LEU A 126 11.72 21.30 -5.40
C LEU A 126 10.35 21.83 -5.76
N ALA A 127 9.71 21.29 -6.79
CA ALA A 127 8.34 21.66 -7.17
C ALA A 127 7.36 21.40 -6.01
N LEU A 128 7.40 20.21 -5.38
CA LEU A 128 6.56 19.92 -4.22
C LEU A 128 6.81 20.88 -3.04
N ARG A 129 8.07 21.24 -2.76
CA ARG A 129 8.40 22.21 -1.70
C ARG A 129 7.85 23.60 -1.98
N LEU A 130 7.75 23.99 -3.25
CA LEU A 130 7.15 25.27 -3.64
C LEU A 130 5.61 25.23 -3.56
N LEU A 131 5.01 24.08 -3.86
CA LEU A 131 3.56 23.93 -3.96
C LEU A 131 2.88 23.50 -2.66
N ARG A 132 3.62 22.91 -1.70
CA ARG A 132 3.08 22.41 -0.42
C ARG A 132 3.87 22.92 0.77
N THR A 133 3.15 23.25 1.84
CA THR A 133 3.78 23.53 3.14
C THR A 133 4.30 22.23 3.78
N PRO A 134 5.16 22.30 4.83
CA PRO A 134 5.58 21.12 5.59
C PRO A 134 4.41 20.28 6.15
N GLU A 135 3.27 20.92 6.45
CA GLU A 135 2.04 20.28 6.93
C GLU A 135 1.21 19.66 5.79
N GLY A 136 1.72 19.73 4.53
CA GLY A 136 1.08 19.16 3.35
C GLY A 136 -0.05 20.00 2.74
N LYS A 137 -0.26 21.23 3.20
CA LYS A 137 -1.28 22.14 2.66
C LYS A 137 -0.76 22.85 1.39
N PRO A 138 -1.65 23.22 0.44
CA PRO A 138 -1.25 24.03 -0.70
C PRO A 138 -0.68 25.39 -0.25
N THR A 139 0.35 25.86 -0.97
CA THR A 139 0.85 27.22 -0.79
C THR A 139 0.02 28.22 -1.63
N PRO A 140 0.08 29.54 -1.36
CA PRO A 140 -0.56 30.54 -2.22
C PRO A 140 -0.10 30.45 -3.68
N LEU A 141 1.15 30.05 -3.93
CA LEU A 141 1.65 29.81 -5.28
C LEU A 141 0.90 28.63 -5.94
N CYS A 142 0.69 27.54 -5.21
CA CYS A 142 -0.08 26.40 -5.70
C CYS A 142 -1.51 26.81 -6.06
N GLU A 143 -2.17 27.58 -5.21
CA GLU A 143 -3.53 28.06 -5.44
C GLU A 143 -3.63 28.97 -6.67
N ASN A 144 -2.64 29.86 -6.89
CA ASN A 144 -2.59 30.70 -8.07
C ASN A 144 -2.41 29.85 -9.36
N ILE A 145 -1.47 28.90 -9.34
CA ILE A 145 -1.21 28.03 -10.49
C ILE A 145 -2.46 27.19 -10.84
N ARG A 146 -3.21 26.70 -9.85
CA ARG A 146 -4.45 25.96 -10.09
C ARG A 146 -5.48 26.75 -10.90
N GLN A 147 -5.55 28.05 -10.71
CA GLN A 147 -6.50 28.92 -11.41
C GLN A 147 -6.17 29.07 -12.89
N ASP A 148 -4.92 28.83 -13.28
CA ASP A 148 -4.48 28.94 -14.66
C ASP A 148 -4.87 27.71 -15.52
N TYR A 149 -5.28 26.59 -14.88
CA TYR A 149 -5.57 25.33 -15.57
C TYR A 149 -7.02 24.92 -15.42
N ALA A 150 -7.73 24.81 -16.55
CA ALA A 150 -9.08 24.26 -16.58
C ALA A 150 -9.10 22.74 -16.38
N ALA A 151 -8.05 22.04 -16.82
CA ALA A 151 -7.90 20.61 -16.66
C ALA A 151 -6.43 20.20 -16.51
N VAL A 152 -6.18 19.17 -15.73
CA VAL A 152 -4.89 18.48 -15.59
C VAL A 152 -5.05 17.10 -16.21
N MET A 153 -4.35 16.85 -17.31
CA MET A 153 -4.42 15.59 -18.05
C MET A 153 -3.07 14.88 -17.97
N VAL A 154 -3.08 13.63 -17.53
CA VAL A 154 -1.87 12.80 -17.41
C VAL A 154 -2.04 11.57 -18.25
N ASP A 155 -1.12 11.39 -19.21
CA ASP A 155 -1.02 10.18 -20.02
C ASP A 155 0.01 9.20 -19.42
N GLU A 156 -0.07 7.92 -19.79
CA GLU A 156 0.81 6.85 -19.32
C GLU A 156 0.89 6.80 -17.77
N TYR A 157 -0.25 7.02 -17.12
CA TYR A 157 -0.30 7.18 -15.66
C TYR A 157 0.20 5.95 -14.89
N GLN A 158 0.23 4.74 -15.50
CA GLN A 158 0.82 3.54 -14.91
C GLN A 158 2.34 3.67 -14.64
N ASP A 159 3.00 4.65 -15.28
CA ASP A 159 4.44 4.90 -15.11
C ASP A 159 4.74 6.05 -14.13
N THR A 160 3.73 6.50 -13.40
CA THR A 160 3.81 7.57 -12.41
C THR A 160 4.46 7.06 -11.12
N ASN A 161 5.31 7.88 -10.50
CA ASN A 161 5.81 7.68 -9.14
C ASN A 161 5.01 8.49 -8.11
N ALA A 162 5.24 8.23 -6.81
CA ALA A 162 4.50 8.89 -5.73
C ALA A 162 4.69 10.43 -5.70
N LEU A 163 5.87 10.93 -6.10
CA LEU A 163 6.14 12.38 -6.16
C LEU A 163 5.36 13.04 -7.29
N GLN A 164 5.32 12.39 -8.44
CA GLN A 164 4.56 12.87 -9.61
C GLN A 164 3.07 12.86 -9.32
N ASP A 165 2.51 11.79 -8.72
CA ASP A 165 1.10 11.78 -8.31
C ASP A 165 0.80 12.92 -7.33
N ALA A 166 1.68 13.16 -6.36
CA ALA A 166 1.53 14.28 -5.44
C ALA A 166 1.55 15.65 -6.15
N LEU A 167 2.37 15.81 -7.19
CA LEU A 167 2.41 17.02 -8.02
C LEU A 167 1.11 17.20 -8.81
N TYR A 168 0.61 16.14 -9.47
CA TYR A 168 -0.65 16.21 -10.21
C TYR A 168 -1.81 16.60 -9.31
N ARG A 169 -1.89 16.03 -8.13
CA ARG A 169 -2.89 16.41 -7.11
C ARG A 169 -2.71 17.84 -6.60
N CYS A 170 -1.47 18.35 -6.53
CA CYS A 170 -1.24 19.75 -6.19
C CYS A 170 -1.78 20.70 -7.26
N LEU A 171 -1.68 20.33 -8.53
CA LEU A 171 -2.11 21.16 -9.66
C LEU A 171 -3.61 21.01 -9.95
N ALA A 172 -4.22 19.91 -9.57
CA ALA A 172 -5.64 19.69 -9.72
C ALA A 172 -6.47 20.60 -8.79
N ALA A 173 -7.71 20.84 -9.13
CA ALA A 173 -8.68 21.52 -8.26
C ALA A 173 -8.83 20.77 -6.92
N PRO A 174 -9.18 21.43 -5.81
CA PRO A 174 -9.29 20.79 -4.50
C PRO A 174 -10.25 19.58 -4.47
N ALA A 175 -11.29 19.61 -5.29
CA ALA A 175 -12.24 18.50 -5.43
C ALA A 175 -11.71 17.38 -6.35
N GLY A 176 -10.61 17.63 -7.11
CA GLY A 176 -10.07 16.68 -8.08
C GLY A 176 -10.88 16.55 -9.39
N ASP A 177 -11.94 17.32 -9.54
CA ASP A 177 -12.91 17.26 -10.63
C ASP A 177 -12.35 17.70 -12.00
N ASN A 178 -11.17 18.27 -12.04
CA ASN A 178 -10.43 18.64 -13.26
C ASN A 178 -9.23 17.73 -13.57
N LEU A 179 -9.04 16.62 -12.84
CA LEU A 179 -7.94 15.66 -13.03
C LEU A 179 -8.39 14.52 -13.94
N PHE A 180 -7.71 14.34 -15.06
CA PHE A 180 -7.98 13.29 -16.03
C PHE A 180 -6.73 12.40 -16.21
N LEU A 181 -6.84 11.12 -15.90
CA LEU A 181 -5.75 10.16 -15.91
C LEU A 181 -5.99 9.10 -16.97
N VAL A 182 -5.00 8.84 -17.82
CA VAL A 182 -5.05 7.78 -18.85
C VAL A 182 -3.87 6.84 -18.63
N GLY A 183 -4.12 5.54 -18.77
CA GLY A 183 -3.07 4.54 -18.63
C GLY A 183 -3.56 3.11 -18.86
N ASP A 184 -2.61 2.19 -18.95
CA ASP A 184 -2.85 0.75 -19.01
C ASP A 184 -1.86 0.02 -18.09
N LEU A 185 -2.34 -0.56 -17.00
CA LEU A 185 -1.50 -1.31 -16.04
C LEU A 185 -0.66 -2.41 -16.69
N LYS A 186 -1.14 -3.01 -17.77
CA LYS A 186 -0.42 -4.07 -18.50
C LYS A 186 0.81 -3.55 -19.23
N GLN A 187 0.88 -2.24 -19.49
CA GLN A 187 1.99 -1.57 -20.16
C GLN A 187 3.02 -0.96 -19.19
N SER A 188 2.84 -1.14 -17.87
CA SER A 188 3.80 -0.65 -16.89
C SER A 188 5.10 -1.44 -16.94
N ILE A 189 6.15 -0.83 -17.48
CA ILE A 189 7.49 -1.42 -17.65
C ILE A 189 8.60 -0.57 -17.00
N TYR A 190 8.29 0.61 -16.44
CA TYR A 190 9.28 1.57 -15.94
C TYR A 190 9.51 1.51 -14.42
N ARG A 191 9.27 0.36 -13.78
CA ARG A 191 9.55 0.17 -12.35
C ARG A 191 11.01 0.49 -11.98
N PHE A 192 11.96 0.24 -12.88
CA PHE A 192 13.37 0.60 -12.68
C PHE A 192 13.63 2.12 -12.66
N ARG A 193 12.66 2.93 -13.08
CA ARG A 193 12.63 4.41 -12.95
C ARG A 193 11.75 4.88 -11.80
N GLN A 194 11.49 4.01 -10.82
CA GLN A 194 10.65 4.29 -9.65
C GLN A 194 9.15 4.47 -9.96
N ALA A 195 8.69 4.09 -11.16
CA ALA A 195 7.27 4.00 -11.42
C ALA A 195 6.61 3.01 -10.46
N ASP A 196 5.47 3.38 -9.90
CA ASP A 196 4.70 2.56 -8.97
C ASP A 196 3.29 2.29 -9.50
N PRO A 197 3.10 1.16 -10.19
CA PRO A 197 1.79 0.81 -10.73
C PRO A 197 0.70 0.62 -9.67
N SER A 198 1.06 0.47 -8.38
CA SER A 198 0.08 0.34 -7.31
C SER A 198 -0.76 1.60 -7.15
N ILE A 199 -0.19 2.78 -7.43
CA ILE A 199 -0.88 4.07 -7.41
C ILE A 199 -2.06 4.09 -8.39
N PHE A 200 -1.86 3.55 -9.59
CA PHE A 200 -2.93 3.45 -10.57
C PHE A 200 -3.92 2.34 -10.22
N ARG A 201 -3.45 1.20 -9.72
CA ARG A 201 -4.29 0.09 -9.29
C ARG A 201 -5.26 0.51 -8.18
N GLU A 202 -4.81 1.26 -7.18
CA GLU A 202 -5.67 1.77 -6.11
C GLU A 202 -6.84 2.60 -6.64
N LYS A 203 -6.61 3.40 -7.69
CA LYS A 203 -7.69 4.17 -8.34
C LYS A 203 -8.64 3.25 -9.10
N LEU A 204 -8.11 2.27 -9.84
CA LEU A 204 -8.95 1.31 -10.57
C LEU A 204 -9.81 0.46 -9.62
N ASP A 205 -9.29 0.12 -8.45
CA ASP A 205 -10.00 -0.69 -7.45
C ASP A 205 -11.03 0.14 -6.65
N SER A 206 -10.81 1.46 -6.50
CA SER A 206 -11.64 2.33 -5.67
C SER A 206 -12.66 3.17 -6.45
N TRP A 207 -12.36 3.49 -7.71
CA TRP A 207 -13.25 4.34 -8.51
C TRP A 207 -14.36 3.54 -9.19
N PRO A 208 -15.62 3.99 -9.13
CA PRO A 208 -16.71 3.29 -9.78
C PRO A 208 -16.54 3.29 -11.30
N ALA A 209 -16.76 2.13 -11.92
CA ALA A 209 -16.78 2.00 -13.37
C ALA A 209 -18.03 2.66 -13.96
N LEU A 210 -17.86 3.49 -14.97
CA LEU A 210 -18.99 3.99 -15.74
C LEU A 210 -19.54 2.88 -16.64
N PRO A 211 -20.86 2.74 -16.74
CA PRO A 211 -21.46 1.73 -17.60
C PRO A 211 -21.18 2.00 -19.09
N GLY A 212 -20.62 1.01 -19.77
CA GLY A 212 -20.62 0.89 -21.22
C GLY A 212 -19.46 1.52 -21.96
N GLY A 213 -18.58 0.61 -22.49
CA GLY A 213 -17.53 0.91 -23.45
C GLY A 213 -18.09 1.34 -24.75
N ALA A 214 -18.66 2.20 -25.22
CA ALA A 214 -18.97 2.72 -26.57
C ALA A 214 -19.89 3.97 -26.61
N ALA A 215 -20.58 4.25 -25.50
CA ALA A 215 -21.33 5.49 -25.38
C ALA A 215 -20.42 6.58 -24.81
N ARG A 216 -20.15 7.62 -25.58
CA ARG A 216 -19.55 8.84 -25.03
C ARG A 216 -20.38 9.27 -23.83
N PRO A 217 -19.81 9.34 -22.60
CA PRO A 217 -20.55 9.91 -21.48
C PRO A 217 -20.99 11.31 -21.88
N ARG A 218 -22.28 11.57 -21.85
CA ARG A 218 -22.73 12.95 -22.01
C ARG A 218 -22.30 13.70 -20.75
N PRO A 219 -21.69 14.90 -20.88
CA PRO A 219 -21.24 15.71 -19.73
C PRO A 219 -22.31 15.96 -18.66
N ALA A 220 -23.58 15.70 -18.97
CA ALA A 220 -24.71 15.89 -18.06
C ALA A 220 -25.02 14.69 -17.14
N GLU A 221 -24.36 13.54 -17.31
CA GLU A 221 -24.67 12.33 -16.55
C GLU A 221 -23.65 12.03 -15.45
N SER A 222 -22.50 12.74 -15.41
CA SER A 222 -21.56 12.66 -14.30
C SER A 222 -21.97 13.62 -13.19
N THR A 223 -22.20 13.11 -12.01
CA THR A 223 -22.36 13.96 -10.82
C THR A 223 -21.04 14.69 -10.57
N PRO A 224 -20.99 16.04 -10.57
CA PRO A 224 -19.75 16.76 -10.29
C PRO A 224 -19.16 16.32 -8.96
N GLY A 225 -17.85 16.04 -8.93
CA GLY A 225 -17.13 15.66 -7.72
C GLY A 225 -17.16 14.15 -7.39
N THR A 226 -17.59 13.28 -8.28
CA THR A 226 -17.42 11.83 -8.15
C THR A 226 -16.32 11.33 -9.06
N ASP A 227 -15.34 10.65 -8.49
CA ASP A 227 -14.33 9.92 -9.25
C ASP A 227 -15.01 8.82 -10.06
N ALA A 228 -14.55 8.60 -11.30
CA ALA A 228 -15.12 7.57 -12.16
C ALA A 228 -14.05 6.98 -13.10
N MET A 229 -14.19 5.69 -13.41
CA MET A 229 -13.34 4.97 -14.35
C MET A 229 -14.09 4.69 -15.66
N LEU A 230 -13.44 4.98 -16.78
CA LEU A 230 -13.91 4.59 -18.11
C LEU A 230 -12.92 3.61 -18.74
N ALA A 231 -13.36 2.41 -19.07
CA ALA A 231 -12.56 1.44 -19.82
C ALA A 231 -12.66 1.73 -21.33
N LEU A 232 -11.49 1.82 -21.99
CA LEU A 232 -11.37 1.91 -23.44
C LEU A 232 -11.06 0.51 -23.98
N ASP A 233 -11.96 -0.07 -24.75
CA ASP A 233 -11.90 -1.45 -25.27
C ASP A 233 -11.69 -1.54 -26.77
N ALA A 234 -11.76 -0.42 -27.49
CA ALA A 234 -11.59 -0.38 -28.93
C ALA A 234 -10.15 -0.02 -29.34
N ASN A 235 -9.57 -0.85 -30.20
CA ASN A 235 -8.25 -0.61 -30.78
C ASN A 235 -8.40 0.10 -32.15
N PHE A 236 -7.98 1.36 -32.20
CA PHE A 236 -8.00 2.19 -33.43
C PHE A 236 -6.61 2.32 -34.08
N ARG A 237 -5.56 1.79 -33.46
CA ARG A 237 -4.17 1.94 -33.91
C ARG A 237 -3.72 0.80 -34.81
N SER A 238 -4.10 -0.42 -34.49
CA SER A 238 -3.64 -1.62 -35.21
C SER A 238 -4.60 -2.05 -36.27
N ALA A 239 -4.09 -2.58 -37.40
CA ALA A 239 -4.92 -3.18 -38.42
C ALA A 239 -5.65 -4.43 -37.87
N PRO A 240 -6.87 -4.76 -38.36
CA PRO A 240 -7.66 -5.90 -37.86
C PRO A 240 -6.87 -7.22 -37.84
N GLN A 241 -6.04 -7.47 -38.85
CA GLN A 241 -5.22 -8.68 -38.97
C GLN A 241 -4.19 -8.83 -37.84
N VAL A 242 -3.82 -7.74 -37.18
CA VAL A 242 -2.88 -7.75 -36.03
C VAL A 242 -3.61 -8.00 -34.70
N VAL A 243 -4.90 -7.68 -34.65
CA VAL A 243 -5.72 -7.84 -33.44
C VAL A 243 -6.37 -9.22 -33.38
N GLU A 244 -6.65 -9.83 -34.54
CA GLU A 244 -7.32 -11.12 -34.65
C GLU A 244 -6.37 -12.32 -34.76
N GLY A 245 -5.06 -12.09 -34.90
CA GLY A 245 -4.00 -13.12 -34.94
C GLY A 245 -3.43 -13.45 -33.59
#